data_23ff6025cc50c531919519d6ca49cd54
#
_entry.id   23ff6025cc50c531919519d6ca49cd54
#
_cell.length_a   1.000
_cell.length_b   1.000
_cell.length_c   1.000
_cell.angle_alpha   90.00
_cell.angle_beta   90.00
_cell.angle_gamma   90.00
#
_symmetry.space_group_name_H-M   'P 1'
#
loop_
_entity.id
_entity.type
_entity.pdbx_description
1 polymer ?
#
loop_
_entity_poly.entity_id
_entity_poly.type
_entity_poly.pdbx_seq_one_letter_code
_entity_poly.pdbx_strand_id
1 'polypeptide(L)'
;MVVAREEGAGIGAVMLLDLGADDPALRFVGVVEGAVDARVPLLEAAAQVVREAGGRSLRWVEDTGEMPLGAVVALEELGAVAGDEVHRWWRHEVTEGMPAAPTARGAAQPAAEGASFRVGMGGAWCDVEVVGDRAVLVHDRQEEGTAAALAALVSLAVRQVTAESAGIRAVETCVAPGDDVFEAALVSLGFAPTTRRAVEYHLAWGT
;
A
#
# COMPACT_ATOMS: atom_id res chain seq x y z
N MET A 1 0.80 16.26 -12.94
CA MET A 1 1.26 14.86 -13.19
C MET A 1 2.51 14.92 -14.06
N VAL A 2 3.58 14.27 -13.63
CA VAL A 2 4.84 14.09 -14.41
C VAL A 2 4.85 12.66 -14.93
N VAL A 3 5.22 12.46 -16.20
CA VAL A 3 5.21 11.14 -16.85
C VAL A 3 6.56 10.90 -17.51
N ALA A 4 7.20 9.80 -17.17
CA ALA A 4 8.35 9.27 -17.93
C ALA A 4 7.86 8.42 -19.10
N ARG A 5 8.55 8.53 -20.24
CA ARG A 5 8.24 7.78 -21.45
C ARG A 5 9.52 7.25 -22.09
N GLU A 6 9.46 6.04 -22.58
CA GLU A 6 10.49 5.42 -23.40
C GLU A 6 9.85 4.97 -24.72
N GLU A 7 10.44 5.37 -25.85
CA GLU A 7 9.92 5.10 -27.21
C GLU A 7 8.41 5.40 -27.38
N GLY A 8 7.89 6.37 -26.60
CA GLY A 8 6.50 6.78 -26.64
C GLY A 8 5.57 6.01 -25.69
N ALA A 9 6.00 4.91 -25.10
CA ALA A 9 5.28 4.19 -24.06
C ALA A 9 5.46 4.85 -22.69
N GLY A 10 4.41 4.89 -21.86
CA GLY A 10 4.51 5.33 -20.47
C GLY A 10 5.24 4.29 -19.65
N ILE A 11 6.34 4.68 -18.99
CA ILE A 11 7.15 3.80 -18.13
C ILE A 11 7.05 4.17 -16.65
N GLY A 12 6.41 5.28 -16.34
CA GLY A 12 6.16 5.71 -14.96
C GLY A 12 5.40 7.03 -14.92
N ALA A 13 4.79 7.29 -13.79
CA ALA A 13 4.09 8.55 -13.54
C ALA A 13 4.21 8.97 -12.07
N VAL A 14 4.25 10.28 -11.86
CA VAL A 14 4.17 10.91 -10.55
C VAL A 14 2.94 11.80 -10.52
N MET A 15 2.09 11.64 -9.53
CA MET A 15 0.98 12.54 -9.26
C MET A 15 1.36 13.46 -8.11
N LEU A 16 1.43 14.76 -8.41
CA LEU A 16 1.61 15.79 -7.39
C LEU A 16 0.26 16.16 -6.82
N LEU A 17 0.14 16.15 -5.50
CA LEU A 17 -1.00 16.67 -4.78
C LEU A 17 -0.56 17.90 -4.01
N ASP A 18 -1.34 18.95 -4.17
CA ASP A 18 -1.24 20.14 -3.34
C ASP A 18 -1.92 19.86 -1.98
N LEU A 19 -1.12 19.72 -0.94
CA LEU A 19 -1.60 19.60 0.45
C LEU A 19 -1.52 20.94 1.19
N GLY A 20 -1.22 22.02 0.49
CA GLY A 20 -1.04 23.37 1.00
C GLY A 20 0.07 24.07 0.22
N ALA A 21 0.01 25.38 0.09
CA ALA A 21 0.85 26.15 -0.82
C ALA A 21 2.37 25.99 -0.63
N ASP A 22 2.81 25.51 0.55
CA ASP A 22 4.22 25.45 0.90
C ASP A 22 4.81 24.05 0.95
N ASP A 23 3.98 22.98 0.84
CA ASP A 23 4.45 21.60 1.00
C ASP A 23 3.62 20.60 0.16
N PRO A 24 3.76 20.61 -1.17
CA PRO A 24 3.11 19.61 -2.02
C PRO A 24 3.66 18.23 -1.71
N ALA A 25 2.78 17.30 -1.35
CA ALA A 25 3.11 15.91 -1.15
C ALA A 25 2.80 15.09 -2.39
N LEU A 26 3.72 14.21 -2.74
CA LEU A 26 3.49 13.15 -3.70
C LEU A 26 2.65 12.06 -3.04
N ARG A 27 1.48 11.76 -3.61
CA ARG A 27 0.67 10.62 -3.18
C ARG A 27 1.07 9.31 -3.80
N PHE A 28 1.69 9.35 -4.97
CA PHE A 28 1.96 8.13 -5.70
C PHE A 28 3.15 8.31 -6.65
N VAL A 29 4.11 7.41 -6.56
CA VAL A 29 5.09 7.15 -7.60
C VAL A 29 4.85 5.74 -8.09
N GLY A 30 4.26 5.60 -9.26
CA GLY A 30 4.09 4.30 -9.91
C GLY A 30 5.12 4.17 -11.03
N VAL A 31 5.89 3.10 -11.00
CA VAL A 31 6.81 2.73 -12.08
C VAL A 31 6.34 1.39 -12.64
N VAL A 32 6.20 1.32 -13.96
CA VAL A 32 5.85 0.07 -14.64
C VAL A 32 6.97 -0.94 -14.43
N GLU A 33 6.60 -2.22 -14.28
CA GLU A 33 7.55 -3.31 -14.11
C GLU A 33 8.64 -3.28 -15.18
N GLY A 34 9.90 -3.38 -14.76
CA GLY A 34 11.06 -3.26 -15.65
C GLY A 34 11.65 -1.86 -15.81
N ALA A 35 10.93 -0.81 -15.39
CA ALA A 35 11.36 0.59 -15.49
C ALA A 35 11.86 1.17 -14.15
N VAL A 36 12.53 0.38 -13.33
CA VAL A 36 13.03 0.78 -11.99
C VAL A 36 13.92 2.02 -12.08
N ASP A 37 14.70 2.16 -13.16
CA ASP A 37 15.58 3.29 -13.39
C ASP A 37 14.85 4.62 -13.67
N ALA A 38 13.55 4.57 -13.95
CA ALA A 38 12.74 5.78 -14.16
C ALA A 38 12.37 6.52 -12.88
N ARG A 39 12.50 5.89 -11.70
CA ARG A 39 12.02 6.42 -10.42
C ARG A 39 12.74 7.71 -10.03
N VAL A 40 14.07 7.70 -10.03
CA VAL A 40 14.86 8.89 -9.67
C VAL A 40 14.63 10.05 -10.64
N PRO A 41 14.72 9.87 -11.96
CA PRO A 41 14.38 10.94 -12.92
C PRO A 41 12.95 11.48 -12.75
N LEU A 42 11.99 10.64 -12.40
CA LEU A 42 10.62 11.08 -12.11
C LEU A 42 10.54 11.97 -10.87
N LEU A 43 11.25 11.59 -9.80
CA LEU A 43 11.31 12.39 -8.58
C LEU A 43 12.05 13.73 -8.79
N GLU A 44 13.13 13.73 -9.55
CA GLU A 44 13.84 14.96 -9.95
C GLU A 44 12.93 15.91 -10.74
N ALA A 45 12.21 15.36 -11.72
CA ALA A 45 11.26 16.14 -12.52
C ALA A 45 10.09 16.66 -11.65
N ALA A 46 9.59 15.85 -10.71
CA ALA A 46 8.58 16.26 -9.76
C ALA A 46 9.09 17.38 -8.84
N ALA A 47 10.30 17.23 -8.30
CA ALA A 47 10.94 18.25 -7.48
C ALA A 47 11.12 19.58 -8.27
N GLN A 48 11.47 19.50 -9.55
CA GLN A 48 11.57 20.68 -10.39
C GLN A 48 10.22 21.40 -10.55
N VAL A 49 9.13 20.65 -10.82
CA VAL A 49 7.78 21.22 -10.92
C VAL A 49 7.37 21.90 -9.63
N VAL A 50 7.67 21.29 -8.47
CA VAL A 50 7.37 21.84 -7.15
C VAL A 50 8.17 23.13 -6.91
N ARG A 51 9.46 23.16 -7.25
CA ARG A 51 10.30 24.38 -7.14
C ARG A 51 9.76 25.51 -7.99
N GLU A 52 9.39 25.24 -9.24
CA GLU A 52 8.81 26.23 -10.16
C GLU A 52 7.48 26.80 -9.65
N ALA A 53 6.73 25.99 -8.91
CA ALA A 53 5.51 26.41 -8.20
C ALA A 53 5.78 27.16 -6.88
N GLY A 54 7.05 27.31 -6.46
CA GLY A 54 7.43 27.98 -5.21
C GLY A 54 7.44 27.07 -3.97
N GLY A 55 7.26 25.76 -4.14
CA GLY A 55 7.35 24.80 -3.05
C GLY A 55 8.80 24.58 -2.59
N ARG A 56 8.97 24.15 -1.33
CA ARG A 56 10.28 24.02 -0.66
C ARG A 56 10.71 22.59 -0.42
N SER A 57 9.79 21.65 -0.57
CA SER A 57 10.05 20.23 -0.30
C SER A 57 9.11 19.34 -1.09
N LEU A 58 9.48 18.07 -1.14
CA LEU A 58 8.71 17.00 -1.72
C LEU A 58 8.67 15.84 -0.74
N ARG A 59 7.49 15.27 -0.49
CA ARG A 59 7.32 14.07 0.34
C ARG A 59 6.60 12.98 -0.45
N TRP A 60 6.99 11.76 -0.24
CA TRP A 60 6.34 10.59 -0.81
C TRP A 60 6.56 9.36 0.05
N VAL A 61 5.82 8.30 -0.21
CA VAL A 61 5.93 7.03 0.51
C VAL A 61 6.52 5.98 -0.42
N GLU A 62 7.50 5.24 0.07
CA GLU A 62 8.14 4.12 -0.61
C GLU A 62 7.95 2.82 0.17
N ASP A 63 7.63 1.76 -0.55
CA ASP A 63 7.62 0.41 0.00
C ASP A 63 9.04 -0.18 -0.05
N THR A 64 9.70 -0.22 1.10
CA THR A 64 11.11 -0.65 1.18
C THR A 64 11.31 -2.13 0.92
N GLY A 65 10.26 -2.95 1.04
CA GLY A 65 10.35 -4.40 0.81
C GLY A 65 10.37 -4.78 -0.67
N GLU A 66 9.89 -3.90 -1.54
CA GLU A 66 9.86 -4.09 -2.99
C GLU A 66 10.92 -3.25 -3.72
N MET A 67 11.60 -2.38 -2.98
CA MET A 67 12.61 -1.50 -3.56
C MET A 67 13.95 -2.24 -3.75
N PRO A 68 14.49 -2.27 -4.96
CA PRO A 68 15.85 -2.76 -5.18
C PRO A 68 16.85 -1.93 -4.36
N LEU A 69 17.90 -2.57 -3.85
CA LEU A 69 18.94 -1.88 -3.06
C LEU A 69 19.52 -0.66 -3.79
N GLY A 70 19.69 -0.76 -5.10
CA GLY A 70 20.16 0.35 -5.93
C GLY A 70 19.23 1.55 -5.96
N ALA A 71 17.92 1.34 -5.83
CA ALA A 71 16.96 2.45 -5.77
C ALA A 71 17.05 3.20 -4.43
N VAL A 72 17.30 2.51 -3.32
CA VAL A 72 17.51 3.16 -2.02
C VAL A 72 18.76 4.06 -2.08
N VAL A 73 19.86 3.53 -2.59
CA VAL A 73 21.10 4.31 -2.76
C VAL A 73 20.88 5.54 -3.65
N ALA A 74 20.15 5.37 -4.75
CA ALA A 74 19.86 6.48 -5.66
C ALA A 74 18.97 7.57 -5.03
N LEU A 75 18.05 7.22 -4.12
CA LEU A 75 17.27 8.20 -3.35
C LEU A 75 18.16 8.97 -2.37
N GLU A 76 19.10 8.29 -1.71
CA GLU A 76 20.06 8.92 -0.81
C GLU A 76 21.01 9.86 -1.59
N GLU A 77 21.48 9.46 -2.78
CA GLU A 77 22.28 10.31 -3.66
C GLU A 77 21.50 11.54 -4.15
N LEU A 78 20.19 11.43 -4.36
CA LEU A 78 19.30 12.56 -4.64
C LEU A 78 19.20 13.53 -3.45
N GLY A 79 19.61 13.11 -2.26
CA GLY A 79 19.49 13.88 -1.02
C GLY A 79 18.16 13.67 -0.30
N ALA A 80 17.43 12.64 -0.66
CA ALA A 80 16.21 12.26 0.05
C ALA A 80 16.55 11.66 1.42
N VAL A 81 15.77 12.04 2.42
CA VAL A 81 15.92 11.56 3.79
C VAL A 81 14.73 10.66 4.13
N ALA A 82 15.02 9.46 4.61
CA ALA A 82 13.99 8.58 5.14
C ALA A 82 13.47 9.15 6.47
N GLY A 83 12.16 9.25 6.58
CA GLY A 83 11.43 9.67 7.77
C GLY A 83 10.80 8.49 8.50
N ASP A 84 9.57 8.67 8.93
CA ASP A 84 8.86 7.69 9.74
C ASP A 84 8.29 6.53 8.91
N GLU A 85 8.13 5.38 9.57
CA GLU A 85 7.36 4.26 9.05
C GLU A 85 5.87 4.68 8.98
N VAL A 86 5.27 4.56 7.81
CA VAL A 86 3.85 4.90 7.57
C VAL A 86 2.97 3.67 7.69
N HIS A 87 3.46 2.55 7.18
CA HIS A 87 2.78 1.26 7.25
C HIS A 87 3.79 0.12 7.41
N ARG A 88 3.36 -0.93 8.11
CA ARG A 88 4.04 -2.22 8.18
C ARG A 88 3.16 -3.29 7.56
N TRP A 89 3.75 -4.17 6.76
CA TRP A 89 3.04 -5.28 6.14
C TRP A 89 2.97 -6.47 7.10
N TRP A 90 1.78 -7.06 7.14
CA TRP A 90 1.47 -8.29 7.87
C TRP A 90 1.05 -9.36 6.90
N ARG A 91 1.44 -10.60 7.16
CA ARG A 91 1.20 -11.73 6.28
C ARG A 91 0.67 -12.93 7.03
N HIS A 92 -0.29 -13.61 6.42
CA HIS A 92 -0.83 -14.89 6.83
C HIS A 92 -0.60 -15.91 5.73
N GLU A 93 0.07 -17.04 6.04
CA GLU A 93 0.25 -18.12 5.09
C GLU A 93 -1.03 -18.96 5.03
N VAL A 94 -1.53 -19.15 3.81
CA VAL A 94 -2.70 -20.00 3.57
C VAL A 94 -2.25 -21.45 3.54
N THR A 95 -2.62 -22.21 4.58
CA THR A 95 -2.35 -23.64 4.63
C THR A 95 -3.53 -24.42 4.06
N GLU A 96 -3.27 -25.47 3.29
CA GLU A 96 -4.32 -26.39 2.84
C GLU A 96 -5.04 -26.98 4.04
N GLY A 97 -6.36 -26.83 4.08
CA GLY A 97 -7.20 -27.39 5.16
C GLY A 97 -7.66 -26.39 6.22
N MET A 98 -7.58 -25.10 5.98
CA MET A 98 -8.29 -24.13 6.82
C MET A 98 -9.76 -24.50 6.94
N PRO A 99 -10.32 -24.68 8.16
CA PRO A 99 -11.70 -25.12 8.32
C PRO A 99 -12.64 -24.10 7.68
N ALA A 100 -13.56 -24.61 6.86
CA ALA A 100 -14.68 -23.83 6.38
C ALA A 100 -15.46 -23.32 7.60
N ALA A 101 -15.30 -22.02 7.89
CA ALA A 101 -16.03 -21.46 9.02
C ALA A 101 -17.50 -21.24 8.65
N PRO A 102 -18.37 -21.11 9.67
CA PRO A 102 -19.80 -20.95 9.48
C PRO A 102 -20.10 -19.78 8.55
N THR A 103 -21.04 -19.97 7.67
CA THR A 103 -21.52 -19.07 6.64
C THR A 103 -22.00 -17.71 7.19
N ALA A 104 -21.05 -16.83 7.52
CA ALA A 104 -21.37 -15.42 7.60
C ALA A 104 -21.51 -14.94 6.15
N ARG A 105 -22.73 -14.72 5.68
CA ARG A 105 -22.97 -14.11 4.39
C ARG A 105 -22.59 -12.64 4.47
N GLY A 106 -21.36 -12.31 4.09
CA GLY A 106 -21.00 -10.95 3.74
C GLY A 106 -21.85 -10.50 2.54
N ALA A 107 -22.35 -9.29 2.56
CA ALA A 107 -23.01 -8.73 1.40
C ALA A 107 -21.93 -8.42 0.35
N ALA A 108 -22.04 -8.99 -0.84
CA ALA A 108 -21.23 -8.58 -1.97
C ALA A 108 -21.54 -7.12 -2.28
N GLN A 109 -20.57 -6.25 -2.15
CA GLN A 109 -20.65 -4.84 -2.55
C GLN A 109 -19.79 -4.61 -3.79
N PRO A 110 -20.07 -3.57 -4.59
CA PRO A 110 -19.16 -3.21 -5.68
C PRO A 110 -17.77 -2.90 -5.11
N ALA A 111 -16.76 -3.59 -5.65
CA ALA A 111 -15.37 -3.36 -5.29
C ALA A 111 -14.90 -1.97 -5.77
N ALA A 112 -13.87 -1.42 -5.14
CA ALA A 112 -13.18 -0.24 -5.64
C ALA A 112 -12.50 -0.54 -6.99
N GLU A 113 -12.15 0.50 -7.74
CA GLU A 113 -11.40 0.34 -8.98
C GLU A 113 -10.06 -0.34 -8.68
N GLY A 114 -9.76 -1.43 -9.38
CA GLY A 114 -8.57 -2.25 -9.17
C GLY A 114 -8.73 -3.41 -8.19
N ALA A 115 -9.75 -3.43 -7.32
CA ALA A 115 -10.00 -4.55 -6.42
C ALA A 115 -10.70 -5.70 -7.15
N SER A 116 -10.32 -6.95 -6.82
CA SER A 116 -10.94 -8.14 -7.37
C SER A 116 -12.35 -8.34 -6.84
N PHE A 117 -12.57 -8.05 -5.53
CA PHE A 117 -13.89 -8.07 -4.89
C PHE A 117 -13.87 -7.32 -3.55
N ARG A 118 -15.05 -7.06 -2.99
CA ARG A 118 -15.22 -6.42 -1.68
C ARG A 118 -15.98 -7.34 -0.73
N VAL A 119 -15.52 -7.39 0.52
CA VAL A 119 -16.15 -8.09 1.62
C VAL A 119 -16.63 -7.08 2.65
N GLY A 120 -17.88 -7.17 3.08
CA GLY A 120 -18.46 -6.24 4.05
C GLY A 120 -19.18 -6.95 5.18
N MET A 121 -19.10 -6.38 6.39
CA MET A 121 -19.80 -6.85 7.57
C MET A 121 -20.10 -5.69 8.53
N GLY A 122 -21.37 -5.49 8.87
CA GLY A 122 -21.78 -4.53 9.90
C GLY A 122 -21.41 -3.06 9.62
N GLY A 123 -21.35 -2.65 8.34
CA GLY A 123 -20.95 -1.30 7.94
C GLY A 123 -19.46 -1.15 7.62
N ALA A 124 -18.61 -2.04 8.14
CA ALA A 124 -17.20 -2.12 7.78
C ALA A 124 -16.99 -2.94 6.51
N TRP A 125 -15.95 -2.64 5.74
CA TRP A 125 -15.62 -3.38 4.52
C TRP A 125 -14.11 -3.48 4.31
N CYS A 126 -13.75 -4.46 3.49
CA CYS A 126 -12.39 -4.72 3.07
C CYS A 126 -12.39 -5.00 1.57
N ASP A 127 -11.61 -4.27 0.81
CA ASP A 127 -11.33 -4.58 -0.58
C ASP A 127 -10.22 -5.63 -0.66
N VAL A 128 -10.35 -6.52 -1.62
CA VAL A 128 -9.40 -7.59 -1.86
C VAL A 128 -8.86 -7.47 -3.27
N GLU A 129 -7.56 -7.36 -3.38
CA GLU A 129 -6.83 -7.41 -4.63
C GLU A 129 -6.05 -8.73 -4.74
N VAL A 130 -6.23 -9.46 -5.81
CA VAL A 130 -5.51 -10.71 -6.07
C VAL A 130 -4.36 -10.43 -7.02
N VAL A 131 -3.12 -10.66 -6.56
CA VAL A 131 -1.89 -10.43 -7.32
C VAL A 131 -1.05 -11.71 -7.32
N GLY A 132 -1.09 -12.46 -8.41
CA GLY A 132 -0.38 -13.73 -8.52
C GLY A 132 -0.91 -14.78 -7.53
N ASP A 133 -0.04 -15.24 -6.63
CA ASP A 133 -0.37 -16.19 -5.57
C ASP A 133 -0.66 -15.53 -4.20
N ARG A 134 -0.82 -14.22 -4.19
CA ARG A 134 -1.11 -13.41 -2.99
C ARG A 134 -2.44 -12.69 -3.12
N ALA A 135 -3.10 -12.47 -1.99
CA ALA A 135 -4.22 -11.56 -1.87
C ALA A 135 -3.85 -10.41 -0.93
N VAL A 136 -4.11 -9.19 -1.34
CA VAL A 136 -3.87 -7.99 -0.54
C VAL A 136 -5.22 -7.48 -0.03
N LEU A 137 -5.33 -7.31 1.28
CA LEU A 137 -6.50 -6.76 1.93
C LEU A 137 -6.28 -5.26 2.16
N VAL A 138 -7.17 -4.46 1.60
CA VAL A 138 -7.21 -3.00 1.81
C VAL A 138 -8.44 -2.69 2.66
N HIS A 139 -8.22 -2.31 3.90
CA HIS A 139 -9.27 -1.97 4.87
C HIS A 139 -9.42 -0.45 4.96
N ASP A 140 -10.63 0.06 4.70
CA ASP A 140 -10.94 1.46 4.98
C ASP A 140 -11.48 1.58 6.42
N ARG A 141 -10.80 2.42 7.19
CA ARG A 141 -11.12 2.69 8.59
C ARG A 141 -12.02 3.88 8.74
N GLN A 142 -13.21 3.85 8.19
CA GLN A 142 -14.18 4.92 8.45
C GLN A 142 -14.87 4.81 9.82
N GLU A 143 -14.77 3.65 10.50
CA GLU A 143 -15.37 3.45 11.82
C GLU A 143 -14.39 2.76 12.78
N GLU A 144 -14.38 3.22 14.05
CA GLU A 144 -13.63 2.62 15.14
C GLU A 144 -14.24 1.24 15.48
N GLY A 145 -13.71 0.21 14.83
CA GLY A 145 -14.10 -1.18 15.11
C GLY A 145 -13.38 -1.73 16.35
N THR A 146 -13.99 -2.67 17.04
CA THR A 146 -13.29 -3.48 18.05
C THR A 146 -12.36 -4.49 17.36
N ALA A 147 -11.29 -4.93 18.04
CA ALA A 147 -10.40 -5.98 17.52
C ALA A 147 -11.17 -7.24 17.09
N ALA A 148 -12.21 -7.61 17.81
CA ALA A 148 -13.07 -8.76 17.47
C ALA A 148 -13.86 -8.54 16.16
N ALA A 149 -14.38 -7.34 15.93
CA ALA A 149 -15.10 -7.01 14.68
C ALA A 149 -14.14 -6.99 13.49
N LEU A 150 -12.95 -6.40 13.65
CA LEU A 150 -11.91 -6.40 12.63
C LEU A 150 -11.40 -7.81 12.32
N ALA A 151 -11.17 -8.64 13.35
CA ALA A 151 -10.79 -10.03 13.16
C ALA A 151 -11.88 -10.83 12.41
N ALA A 152 -13.15 -10.58 12.70
CA ALA A 152 -14.24 -11.23 11.99
C ALA A 152 -14.29 -10.82 10.51
N LEU A 153 -14.11 -9.53 10.19
CA LEU A 153 -14.05 -9.03 8.82
C LEU A 153 -12.86 -9.60 8.04
N VAL A 154 -11.66 -9.53 8.61
CA VAL A 154 -10.44 -10.10 7.99
C VAL A 154 -10.58 -11.60 7.79
N SER A 155 -11.10 -12.33 8.81
CA SER A 155 -11.37 -13.77 8.69
C SER A 155 -12.36 -14.09 7.57
N LEU A 156 -13.39 -13.26 7.37
CA LEU A 156 -14.32 -13.41 6.27
C LEU A 156 -13.64 -13.19 4.92
N ALA A 157 -12.81 -12.14 4.80
CA ALA A 157 -12.05 -11.84 3.59
C ALA A 157 -11.08 -12.99 3.24
N VAL A 158 -10.29 -13.48 4.19
CA VAL A 158 -9.37 -14.60 4.01
C VAL A 158 -10.11 -15.85 3.48
N ARG A 159 -11.26 -16.16 4.07
CA ARG A 159 -12.06 -17.31 3.63
C ARG A 159 -12.63 -17.16 2.22
N GLN A 160 -13.11 -15.97 1.89
CA GLN A 160 -13.65 -15.72 0.56
C GLN A 160 -12.54 -15.80 -0.49
N VAL A 161 -11.36 -15.24 -0.21
CA VAL A 161 -10.16 -15.37 -1.06
C VAL A 161 -9.84 -16.84 -1.33
N THR A 162 -9.76 -17.65 -0.27
CA THR A 162 -9.39 -19.06 -0.40
C THR A 162 -10.46 -19.91 -1.11
N ALA A 163 -11.71 -19.49 -1.04
CA ALA A 163 -12.82 -20.17 -1.73
C ALA A 163 -12.92 -19.80 -3.23
N GLU A 164 -12.64 -18.53 -3.57
CA GLU A 164 -12.84 -18.02 -4.94
C GLU A 164 -11.57 -18.05 -5.79
N SER A 165 -10.40 -18.08 -5.17
CA SER A 165 -9.11 -17.97 -5.85
C SER A 165 -8.22 -19.17 -5.53
N ALA A 166 -8.30 -20.21 -6.34
CA ALA A 166 -7.42 -21.36 -6.22
C ALA A 166 -5.96 -20.94 -6.46
N GLY A 167 -5.05 -21.37 -5.57
CA GLY A 167 -3.62 -21.11 -5.70
C GLY A 167 -3.10 -19.93 -4.87
N ILE A 168 -3.96 -19.22 -4.15
CA ILE A 168 -3.51 -18.21 -3.17
C ILE A 168 -2.76 -18.91 -2.04
N ARG A 169 -1.53 -18.46 -1.81
CA ARG A 169 -0.61 -18.98 -0.78
C ARG A 169 -0.46 -18.06 0.41
N ALA A 170 -0.72 -16.78 0.22
CA ALA A 170 -0.61 -15.80 1.28
C ALA A 170 -1.68 -14.73 1.18
N VAL A 171 -2.08 -14.21 2.35
CA VAL A 171 -2.91 -13.02 2.47
C VAL A 171 -2.09 -11.96 3.19
N GLU A 172 -2.03 -10.77 2.62
CA GLU A 172 -1.25 -9.64 3.14
C GLU A 172 -2.15 -8.44 3.42
N THR A 173 -1.78 -7.64 4.39
CA THR A 173 -2.40 -6.35 4.68
C THR A 173 -1.37 -5.41 5.28
N CYS A 174 -1.61 -4.11 5.23
CA CYS A 174 -0.74 -3.13 5.88
C CYS A 174 -1.42 -2.51 7.10
N VAL A 175 -0.62 -2.17 8.10
CA VAL A 175 -1.05 -1.59 9.37
C VAL A 175 -0.26 -0.32 9.62
N ALA A 176 -0.96 0.76 9.97
CA ALA A 176 -0.30 1.99 10.40
C ALA A 176 0.34 1.82 11.79
N PRO A 177 1.51 2.42 12.05
CA PRO A 177 2.11 2.39 13.37
C PRO A 177 1.17 2.90 14.46
N GLY A 178 1.10 2.18 15.58
CA GLY A 178 0.22 2.52 16.71
C GLY A 178 -1.23 2.07 16.53
N ASP A 179 -1.53 1.28 15.50
CA ASP A 179 -2.81 0.65 15.34
C ASP A 179 -2.92 -0.68 16.11
N ASP A 180 -2.78 -0.59 17.42
CA ASP A 180 -2.76 -1.74 18.32
C ASP A 180 -4.03 -2.59 18.21
N VAL A 181 -5.16 -1.98 17.87
CA VAL A 181 -6.46 -2.67 17.74
C VAL A 181 -6.46 -3.59 16.52
N PHE A 182 -5.96 -3.09 15.39
CA PHE A 182 -5.88 -3.89 14.18
C PHE A 182 -4.77 -4.94 14.28
N GLU A 183 -3.61 -4.59 14.86
CA GLU A 183 -2.54 -5.56 15.14
C GLU A 183 -3.03 -6.71 16.00
N ALA A 184 -3.76 -6.43 17.08
CA ALA A 184 -4.34 -7.47 17.94
C ALA A 184 -5.31 -8.38 17.17
N ALA A 185 -6.13 -7.80 16.29
CA ALA A 185 -7.02 -8.58 15.42
C ALA A 185 -6.22 -9.52 14.51
N LEU A 186 -5.17 -9.02 13.84
CA LEU A 186 -4.33 -9.80 12.96
C LEU A 186 -3.58 -10.91 13.67
N VAL A 187 -2.99 -10.63 14.83
CA VAL A 187 -2.33 -11.65 15.68
C VAL A 187 -3.29 -12.77 16.05
N SER A 188 -4.53 -12.45 16.41
CA SER A 188 -5.54 -13.45 16.76
C SER A 188 -5.90 -14.39 15.60
N LEU A 189 -5.64 -13.97 14.36
CA LEU A 189 -5.86 -14.74 13.13
C LEU A 189 -4.59 -15.42 12.59
N GLY A 190 -3.47 -15.30 13.31
CA GLY A 190 -2.21 -15.92 12.92
C GLY A 190 -1.44 -15.15 11.85
N PHE A 191 -1.75 -13.87 11.62
CA PHE A 191 -0.87 -13.00 10.84
C PHE A 191 0.39 -12.68 11.63
N ALA A 192 1.48 -12.50 10.93
CA ALA A 192 2.76 -12.07 11.48
C ALA A 192 3.29 -10.83 10.73
N PRO A 193 3.97 -9.91 11.43
CA PRO A 193 4.61 -8.79 10.76
C PRO A 193 5.74 -9.27 9.86
N THR A 194 5.91 -8.63 8.72
CA THR A 194 7.00 -8.88 7.79
C THR A 194 8.11 -7.84 7.96
N THR A 195 9.20 -8.01 7.23
CA THR A 195 10.24 -6.97 7.12
C THR A 195 9.86 -5.85 6.15
N ARG A 196 8.83 -6.06 5.34
CA ARG A 196 8.31 -5.08 4.38
C ARG A 196 7.58 -3.96 5.12
N ARG A 197 7.94 -2.72 4.81
CA ARG A 197 7.36 -1.51 5.37
C ARG A 197 7.33 -0.39 4.35
N ALA A 198 6.36 0.48 4.49
CA ALA A 198 6.30 1.73 3.76
C ALA A 198 6.89 2.84 4.64
N VAL A 199 7.80 3.62 4.08
CA VAL A 199 8.51 4.69 4.76
C VAL A 199 8.26 5.99 4.01
N GLU A 200 7.97 7.06 4.72
CA GLU A 200 7.93 8.41 4.15
C GLU A 200 9.36 8.86 3.83
N TYR A 201 9.55 9.40 2.63
CA TYR A 201 10.78 10.07 2.23
C TYR A 201 10.51 11.56 2.07
N HIS A 202 11.52 12.34 2.38
CA HIS A 202 11.49 13.79 2.31
C HIS A 202 12.70 14.32 1.55
N LEU A 203 12.46 15.12 0.51
CA LEU A 203 13.49 15.84 -0.22
C LEU A 203 13.24 17.33 -0.04
N ALA A 204 14.15 18.03 0.63
CA ALA A 204 14.10 19.47 0.82
C ALA A 204 15.21 20.17 0.03
N TRP A 205 14.92 21.38 -0.43
CA TRP A 205 15.92 22.24 -1.05
C TRP A 205 15.91 23.60 -0.36
N GLY A 206 17.13 24.11 -0.13
CA GLY A 206 17.32 25.43 0.50
C GLY A 206 16.75 26.58 -0.32
N THR A 207 16.37 27.62 0.37
CA THR A 207 15.98 28.93 -0.21
C THR A 207 17.15 29.60 -0.87
#